data_794a536fa2e448dc329d2b039138d2cd
#
_entry.id   794a536fa2e448dc329d2b039138d2cd
#
_cell.length_a   1.000
_cell.length_b   1.000
_cell.length_c   1.000
_cell.angle_alpha   90.00
_cell.angle_beta   90.00
_cell.angle_gamma   90.00
#
_symmetry.space_group_name_H-M   'P 1'
#
loop_
_entity.id
_entity.type
_entity.pdbx_description
1 polymer ?
#
loop_
_entity_poly.entity_id
_entity_poly.type
_entity_poly.pdbx_seq_one_letter_code
_entity_poly.pdbx_strand_id
1 'polypeptide(L)'
;MRKLADSIYLENIAEVKTILENEPNLIDEKDEHGVLMALLAAKTGNLELVKYIVEYSRASMNIHDDNNKNMLHYAAMSGSVPTCRYL
;
A
#
# COMPACT_ATOMS: atom_id res chain seq x y z
N MET A 1 13.85 7.60 12.30
CA MET A 1 13.04 6.46 11.82
C MET A 1 12.56 6.73 10.40
N ARG A 2 12.55 5.72 9.56
CA ARG A 2 12.10 5.85 8.17
C ARG A 2 10.59 6.06 8.13
N LYS A 3 10.12 6.87 7.18
CA LYS A 3 8.68 7.06 7.00
C LYS A 3 8.04 5.78 6.47
N LEU A 4 6.75 5.58 6.78
CA LEU A 4 6.02 4.41 6.30
C LEU A 4 6.07 4.30 4.78
N ALA A 5 5.88 5.40 4.06
CA ALA A 5 5.95 5.42 2.61
C ALA A 5 7.30 4.89 2.09
N ASP A 6 8.39 5.31 2.71
CA ASP A 6 9.73 4.87 2.30
C ASP A 6 9.91 3.37 2.52
N SER A 7 9.40 2.84 3.63
CA SER A 7 9.46 1.40 3.91
C SER A 7 8.65 0.60 2.90
N ILE A 8 7.50 1.14 2.48
CA ILE A 8 6.68 0.52 1.45
C ILE A 8 7.41 0.52 0.12
N TYR A 9 8.01 1.65 -0.28
CA TYR A 9 8.80 1.72 -1.52
C TYR A 9 9.94 0.73 -1.54
N LEU A 10 10.59 0.51 -0.40
CA LEU A 10 11.68 -0.45 -0.27
C LEU A 10 11.18 -1.89 -0.11
N GLU A 11 9.87 -2.08 -0.02
CA GLU A 11 9.24 -3.38 0.18
C GLU A 11 9.77 -4.09 1.42
N ASN A 12 10.12 -3.33 2.44
CA ASN A 12 10.60 -3.87 3.70
C ASN A 12 9.41 -4.16 4.62
N ILE A 13 8.82 -5.34 4.45
CA ILE A 13 7.60 -5.73 5.16
C ILE A 13 7.80 -5.72 6.68
N ALA A 14 8.94 -6.20 7.17
CA ALA A 14 9.22 -6.22 8.60
C ALA A 14 9.19 -4.81 9.19
N GLU A 15 9.79 -3.84 8.51
CA GLU A 15 9.80 -2.45 8.95
C GLU A 15 8.40 -1.84 8.87
N VAL A 16 7.64 -2.14 7.81
CA VAL A 16 6.25 -1.69 7.68
C VAL A 16 5.42 -2.18 8.87
N LYS A 17 5.54 -3.45 9.22
CA LYS A 17 4.84 -4.02 10.37
C LYS A 17 5.21 -3.31 11.67
N THR A 18 6.50 -3.09 11.89
CA THR A 18 6.99 -2.41 13.10
C THR A 18 6.45 -1.01 13.21
N ILE A 19 6.48 -0.25 12.11
CA ILE A 19 5.99 1.13 12.09
C ILE A 19 4.50 1.16 12.41
N LEU A 20 3.70 0.29 11.79
CA LEU A 20 2.26 0.27 12.00
C LEU A 20 1.86 -0.24 13.38
N GLU A 21 2.66 -1.12 13.98
CA GLU A 21 2.43 -1.56 15.36
C GLU A 21 2.64 -0.43 16.36
N ASN A 22 3.61 0.44 16.11
CA ASN A 22 3.89 1.59 16.96
C ASN A 22 2.96 2.76 16.72
N GLU A 23 2.61 3.02 15.47
CA GLU A 23 1.79 4.17 15.08
C GLU A 23 0.75 3.73 14.04
N PRO A 24 -0.36 3.09 14.49
CA PRO A 24 -1.38 2.57 13.56
C PRO A 24 -2.01 3.62 12.65
N ASN A 25 -2.08 4.87 13.12
CA ASN A 25 -2.72 5.95 12.36
C ASN A 25 -1.98 6.30 11.08
N LEU A 26 -0.72 5.90 10.97
CA LEU A 26 0.06 6.20 9.77
C LEU A 26 -0.50 5.54 8.51
N ILE A 27 -1.32 4.49 8.67
CA ILE A 27 -1.94 3.82 7.52
C ILE A 27 -2.87 4.76 6.74
N ASP A 28 -3.41 5.77 7.41
CA ASP A 28 -4.33 6.73 6.79
C ASP A 28 -3.60 7.93 6.17
N GLU A 29 -2.28 8.00 6.32
CA GLU A 29 -1.52 9.09 5.74
C GLU A 29 -1.35 8.90 4.24
N LYS A 30 -1.13 10.03 3.56
CA LYS A 30 -0.79 10.05 2.15
C LYS A 30 0.69 10.38 1.99
N ASP A 31 1.27 9.94 0.87
CA ASP A 31 2.65 10.31 0.55
C ASP A 31 2.71 11.77 0.07
N GLU A 32 3.90 12.22 -0.36
CA GLU A 32 4.10 13.59 -0.85
C GLU A 32 3.31 13.89 -2.12
N HIS A 33 2.84 12.87 -2.83
CA HIS A 33 2.02 13.00 -4.04
C HIS A 33 0.53 12.81 -3.77
N GLY A 34 0.13 12.73 -2.50
CA GLY A 34 -1.27 12.54 -2.13
C GLY A 34 -1.81 11.14 -2.30
N VAL A 35 -0.93 10.14 -2.38
CA VAL A 35 -1.30 8.73 -2.56
C VAL A 35 -1.38 8.02 -1.21
N LEU A 36 -2.50 7.35 -0.95
CA LEU A 36 -2.67 6.57 0.28
C LEU A 36 -1.71 5.39 0.35
N MET A 37 -1.36 4.98 1.56
CA MET A 37 -0.41 3.89 1.78
C MET A 37 -0.87 2.59 1.12
N ALA A 38 -2.18 2.29 1.14
CA ALA A 38 -2.70 1.08 0.49
C ALA A 38 -2.47 1.10 -1.02
N LEU A 39 -2.68 2.24 -1.66
CA LEU A 39 -2.44 2.40 -3.10
C LEU A 39 -0.95 2.27 -3.41
N LEU A 40 -0.11 2.82 -2.55
CA LEU A 40 1.33 2.74 -2.69
C LEU A 40 1.82 1.30 -2.62
N ALA A 41 1.26 0.52 -1.69
CA ALA A 41 1.57 -0.90 -1.57
C ALA A 41 1.20 -1.65 -2.85
N ALA A 42 0.03 -1.37 -3.40
CA ALA A 42 -0.38 -1.99 -4.66
C ALA A 42 0.57 -1.64 -5.80
N LYS A 43 1.07 -0.42 -5.81
CA LYS A 43 2.02 0.04 -6.83
C LYS A 43 3.34 -0.73 -6.82
N THR A 44 3.77 -1.25 -5.65
CA THR A 44 5.00 -2.05 -5.58
C THR A 44 4.85 -3.40 -6.26
N GLY A 45 3.63 -3.91 -6.35
CA GLY A 45 3.38 -5.24 -6.90
C GLY A 45 3.79 -6.39 -5.98
N ASN A 46 4.20 -6.10 -4.75
CA ASN A 46 4.59 -7.13 -3.78
C ASN A 46 3.33 -7.68 -3.11
N LEU A 47 2.96 -8.91 -3.47
CA LEU A 47 1.73 -9.54 -2.98
C LEU A 47 1.66 -9.62 -1.45
N GLU A 48 2.76 -10.00 -0.79
CA GLU A 48 2.78 -10.11 0.67
C GLU A 48 2.52 -8.76 1.33
N LEU A 49 3.15 -7.71 0.81
CA LEU A 49 2.97 -6.36 1.32
C LEU A 49 1.53 -5.89 1.11
N VAL A 50 0.99 -6.13 -0.08
CA VAL A 50 -0.40 -5.77 -0.39
C VAL A 50 -1.36 -6.49 0.53
N LYS A 51 -1.19 -7.79 0.72
CA LYS A 51 -2.04 -8.56 1.64
C LYS A 51 -2.00 -8.00 3.05
N TYR A 52 -0.80 -7.72 3.55
CA TYR A 52 -0.66 -7.18 4.90
C TYR A 52 -1.36 -5.83 5.04
N ILE A 53 -1.13 -4.92 4.10
CA ILE A 53 -1.72 -3.58 4.15
C ILE A 53 -3.25 -3.63 4.01
N VAL A 54 -3.77 -4.43 3.07
CA VAL A 54 -5.21 -4.55 2.87
C VAL A 54 -5.90 -5.15 4.10
N GLU A 55 -5.35 -6.22 4.65
CA GLU A 55 -5.90 -6.86 5.83
C GLU A 55 -5.80 -5.96 7.07
N TYR A 56 -4.69 -5.26 7.21
CA TYR A 56 -4.46 -4.36 8.34
C TYR A 56 -5.42 -3.17 8.31
N SER A 57 -5.52 -2.51 7.17
CA SER A 57 -6.32 -1.28 7.03
C SER A 57 -7.78 -1.55 6.72
N ARG A 58 -8.11 -2.78 6.37
CA ARG A 58 -9.42 -3.15 5.83
C ARG A 58 -9.76 -2.27 4.62
N ALA A 59 -8.73 -2.00 3.81
CA ALA A 59 -8.86 -1.13 2.66
C ALA A 59 -9.94 -1.63 1.70
N SER A 60 -10.76 -0.70 1.26
CA SER A 60 -11.80 -0.99 0.29
C SER A 60 -11.23 -0.88 -1.13
N MET A 61 -11.76 -1.68 -2.05
CA MET A 61 -11.47 -1.51 -3.47
C MET A 61 -11.93 -0.16 -4.01
N ASN A 62 -12.75 0.54 -3.24
CA ASN A 62 -13.24 1.88 -3.62
C ASN A 62 -12.22 2.99 -3.31
N ILE A 63 -11.14 2.69 -2.60
CA ILE A 63 -10.07 3.67 -2.35
C ILE A 63 -9.42 4.03 -3.68
N HIS A 64 -9.31 5.31 -3.95
CA HIS A 64 -8.71 5.80 -5.19
C HIS A 64 -7.95 7.10 -4.96
N ASP A 65 -7.04 7.43 -5.87
CA ASP A 65 -6.31 8.69 -5.84
C ASP A 65 -7.11 9.81 -6.54
N ASP A 66 -6.50 10.98 -6.65
CA ASP A 66 -7.14 12.14 -7.29
C ASP A 66 -7.43 11.92 -8.78
N ASN A 67 -6.79 10.93 -9.38
CA ASN A 67 -6.99 10.55 -10.78
C ASN A 67 -7.93 9.35 -10.95
N ASN A 68 -8.67 9.00 -9.88
CA ASN A 68 -9.59 7.87 -9.85
C ASN A 68 -8.91 6.50 -10.06
N LYS A 69 -7.64 6.39 -9.77
CA LYS A 69 -6.92 5.11 -9.83
C LYS A 69 -7.05 4.39 -8.49
N ASN A 70 -7.55 3.17 -8.52
CA ASN A 70 -7.71 2.34 -7.33
C ASN A 70 -6.55 1.35 -7.19
N MET A 71 -6.64 0.45 -6.19
CA MET A 71 -5.58 -0.54 -5.95
C MET A 71 -5.35 -1.44 -7.15
N LEU A 72 -6.40 -1.85 -7.84
CA LEU A 72 -6.25 -2.70 -9.02
C LEU A 72 -5.54 -1.98 -10.16
N HIS A 73 -5.81 -0.70 -10.35
CA HIS A 73 -5.09 0.10 -11.33
C HIS A 73 -3.59 0.14 -11.03
N TYR A 74 -3.24 0.39 -9.76
CA TYR A 74 -1.83 0.43 -9.35
C TYR A 74 -1.15 -0.93 -9.48
N ALA A 75 -1.84 -2.01 -9.12
CA ALA A 75 -1.31 -3.36 -9.27
C ALA A 75 -1.09 -3.70 -10.74
N ALA A 76 -2.02 -3.32 -11.60
CA ALA A 76 -1.88 -3.52 -13.04
C ALA A 76 -0.69 -2.75 -13.61
N MET A 77 -0.48 -1.52 -13.14
CA MET A 77 0.67 -0.71 -13.54
C MET A 77 2.00 -1.35 -13.12
N SER A 78 2.01 -2.06 -12.00
CA SER A 78 3.21 -2.77 -11.54
C SER A 78 3.52 -4.02 -12.36
N GLY A 79 2.52 -4.54 -13.09
CA GLY A 79 2.65 -5.76 -13.86
C GLY A 79 2.55 -7.04 -13.02
N SER A 80 2.18 -6.94 -11.75
CA SER A 80 2.10 -8.10 -10.87
C SER A 80 0.77 -8.84 -11.04
N VAL A 81 0.78 -9.94 -11.79
CA VAL A 81 -0.41 -10.78 -11.97
C VAL A 81 -0.91 -11.35 -10.63
N PRO A 82 -0.05 -11.89 -9.74
CA PRO A 82 -0.52 -12.39 -8.45
C PRO A 82 -1.25 -11.33 -7.62
N THR A 83 -0.76 -10.11 -7.60
CA THR A 83 -1.39 -9.02 -6.87
C THR A 83 -2.76 -8.66 -7.48
N CYS A 84 -2.84 -8.59 -8.80
CA CYS A 84 -4.10 -8.33 -9.49
C CYS A 84 -5.14 -9.42 -9.18
N ARG A 85 -4.73 -10.67 -9.13
CA ARG A 85 -5.62 -11.78 -8.79
C ARG A 85 -6.10 -11.71 -7.35
N TYR A 86 -5.24 -11.28 -6.45
CA TYR A 86 -5.62 -11.12 -5.05
C TYR A 86 -6.68 -10.03 -4.88
N LEU A 87 -6.52 -8.93 -5.58
CA LEU A 87 -7.46 -7.82 -5.55
C LEU A 87 -8.68 -8.10 -6.39
#